data_c7895ab312542f8aed54841e3d3cff6b
#
_entry.id   c7895ab312542f8aed54841e3d3cff6b
#
_cell.length_a   1.000
_cell.length_b   1.000
_cell.length_c   1.000
_cell.angle_alpha   90.00
_cell.angle_beta   90.00
_cell.angle_gamma   90.00
#
_symmetry.space_group_name_H-M   'P 1'
#
loop_
_entity.id
_entity.type
_entity.pdbx_description
1 polymer ?
#
loop_
_entity_poly.entity_id
_entity_poly.type
_entity_poly.pdbx_seq_one_letter_code
_entity_poly.pdbx_strand_id
1 'polypeptide(L)'
;MAKPLIGLSRSATNNIKQEINMYIGLQIPSFKYPGGTAAIRPKLKEIVTTAEEAGFYSLWVMDHYYQIKGLFGETYTDPMLEAYTTLGYFAGLTEKARLGVLVTGVIYRHPAVLMKMVSTLDILSGGRTYLGIGAAWYEDEAKGNGIPYPSTSERFEKLEDQLKLAKALWAGDETSFEGKHFSAPAITNNPRPLSRPHPRIMIGGTGPNKTLRMVAEYADACNIADWNGTEHMQKSLDDIKRHCDVLGRDYALVEKTCLSTVHLSDKDTVDSVISRLKEFSGMGFTHVIFNMPDVYKITPLETFAKEVVPAVAGL
;
A
#
# COMPACT_ATOMS: atom_id res chain seq x y z
N MET A 1 -24.94 -61.61 15.48
CA MET A 1 -23.49 -61.63 15.19
C MET A 1 -23.10 -60.23 14.69
N ALA A 2 -22.54 -59.43 15.57
CA ALA A 2 -22.09 -58.06 15.23
C ALA A 2 -20.62 -58.07 14.86
N LYS A 3 -20.25 -57.48 13.72
CA LYS A 3 -18.87 -57.25 13.30
C LYS A 3 -18.33 -55.97 13.92
N PRO A 4 -17.07 -55.93 14.34
CA PRO A 4 -16.47 -54.77 14.97
C PRO A 4 -16.10 -53.69 13.94
N LEU A 5 -16.32 -52.42 14.33
CA LEU A 5 -15.88 -51.19 13.60
C LEU A 5 -14.34 -51.08 13.68
N ILE A 6 -13.72 -51.01 12.53
CA ILE A 6 -12.27 -50.76 12.35
C ILE A 6 -12.03 -49.27 12.61
N GLY A 7 -11.09 -48.99 13.50
CA GLY A 7 -10.67 -47.66 13.87
C GLY A 7 -10.09 -46.85 12.68
N LEU A 8 -10.59 -45.63 12.51
CA LEU A 8 -9.99 -44.64 11.63
C LEU A 8 -8.77 -44.02 12.33
N SER A 9 -7.62 -44.34 11.79
CA SER A 9 -6.32 -43.71 12.07
C SER A 9 -6.41 -42.20 11.89
N ARG A 10 -6.01 -41.47 12.92
CA ARG A 10 -5.72 -40.03 12.81
C ARG A 10 -4.47 -39.88 11.91
N SER A 11 -4.68 -39.52 10.65
CA SER A 11 -3.60 -39.20 9.75
C SER A 11 -3.25 -37.70 9.84
N ALA A 12 -2.01 -37.47 10.18
CA ALA A 12 -1.11 -36.41 9.77
C ALA A 12 -1.74 -35.03 9.48
N THR A 13 -1.60 -34.13 10.43
CA THR A 13 -1.56 -32.68 10.18
C THR A 13 -0.38 -32.39 9.25
N ASN A 14 -0.65 -32.29 7.96
CA ASN A 14 0.27 -31.69 7.02
C ASN A 14 0.42 -30.21 7.40
N ASN A 15 1.46 -29.88 8.13
CA ASN A 15 2.00 -28.52 8.20
C ASN A 15 2.53 -28.19 6.79
N ILE A 16 1.67 -27.70 5.91
CA ILE A 16 2.10 -26.95 4.75
C ILE A 16 2.66 -25.65 5.33
N LYS A 17 3.98 -25.59 5.53
CA LYS A 17 4.68 -24.32 5.62
C LYS A 17 4.32 -23.60 4.33
N GLN A 18 3.46 -22.59 4.41
CA GLN A 18 3.24 -21.65 3.34
C GLN A 18 4.61 -21.02 3.12
N GLU A 19 5.25 -21.30 1.99
CA GLU A 19 6.46 -20.59 1.58
C GLU A 19 6.08 -19.11 1.53
N ILE A 20 6.65 -18.35 2.45
CA ILE A 20 6.43 -16.92 2.52
C ILE A 20 7.29 -16.32 1.42
N ASN A 21 6.70 -16.05 0.27
CA ASN A 21 7.39 -15.34 -0.81
C ASN A 21 7.51 -13.87 -0.43
N MET A 22 8.71 -13.30 -0.53
CA MET A 22 8.93 -11.86 -0.42
C MET A 22 8.38 -11.17 -1.67
N TYR A 23 7.30 -10.41 -1.51
CA TYR A 23 6.74 -9.59 -2.58
C TYR A 23 7.52 -8.28 -2.77
N ILE A 24 7.72 -7.88 -4.02
CA ILE A 24 8.37 -6.63 -4.38
C ILE A 24 7.36 -5.70 -5.03
N GLY A 25 7.22 -4.49 -4.50
CA GLY A 25 6.42 -3.41 -5.08
C GLY A 25 7.30 -2.29 -5.63
N LEU A 26 6.76 -1.55 -6.58
CA LEU A 26 7.35 -0.32 -7.12
C LEU A 26 6.48 0.87 -6.73
N GLN A 27 7.03 1.87 -6.05
CA GLN A 27 6.45 3.20 -5.99
C GLN A 27 7.16 4.11 -6.97
N ILE A 28 6.39 4.82 -7.83
CA ILE A 28 6.90 5.82 -8.76
C ILE A 28 6.84 7.18 -8.06
N PRO A 29 7.99 7.72 -7.56
CA PRO A 29 7.98 8.91 -6.71
C PRO A 29 8.08 10.22 -7.50
N SER A 30 8.38 10.17 -8.80
CA SER A 30 8.60 11.35 -9.64
C SER A 30 8.14 11.13 -11.07
N PHE A 31 7.64 12.19 -11.69
CA PHE A 31 7.21 12.23 -13.09
C PHE A 31 8.06 13.21 -13.93
N LYS A 32 9.23 13.60 -13.42
CA LYS A 32 10.20 14.45 -14.12
C LYS A 32 11.08 13.59 -15.02
N TYR A 33 10.68 13.48 -16.28
CA TYR A 33 11.38 12.65 -17.27
C TYR A 33 12.04 13.50 -18.36
N PRO A 34 13.15 13.03 -18.99
CA PRO A 34 13.69 13.62 -20.21
C PRO A 34 12.61 13.71 -21.28
N GLY A 35 12.48 14.88 -21.91
CA GLY A 35 11.41 15.17 -22.88
C GLY A 35 10.20 15.89 -22.27
N GLY A 36 10.21 16.17 -20.95
CA GLY A 36 9.20 16.98 -20.27
C GLY A 36 7.79 16.33 -20.25
N THR A 37 6.74 17.16 -20.18
CA THR A 37 5.36 16.71 -20.02
C THR A 37 4.91 15.73 -21.12
N ALA A 38 5.33 15.93 -22.37
CA ALA A 38 4.97 15.04 -23.47
C ALA A 38 5.52 13.61 -23.33
N ALA A 39 6.62 13.44 -22.59
CA ALA A 39 7.23 12.15 -22.32
C ALA A 39 6.55 11.38 -21.19
N ILE A 40 5.73 12.02 -20.33
CA ILE A 40 5.17 11.37 -19.15
C ILE A 40 4.33 10.16 -19.54
N ARG A 41 3.35 10.32 -20.42
CA ARG A 41 2.44 9.22 -20.80
C ARG A 41 3.15 8.00 -21.40
N PRO A 42 4.00 8.13 -22.44
CA PRO A 42 4.70 6.98 -23.00
C PRO A 42 5.68 6.35 -22.01
N LYS A 43 6.39 7.16 -21.21
CA LYS A 43 7.33 6.65 -20.21
C LYS A 43 6.63 5.91 -19.08
N LEU A 44 5.52 6.41 -18.57
CA LEU A 44 4.72 5.70 -17.58
C LEU A 44 4.21 4.35 -18.10
N LYS A 45 3.75 4.31 -19.36
CA LYS A 45 3.36 3.04 -19.97
C LYS A 45 4.53 2.06 -19.95
N GLU A 46 5.72 2.48 -20.42
CA GLU A 46 6.93 1.67 -20.45
C GLU A 46 7.31 1.16 -19.05
N ILE A 47 7.37 2.05 -18.05
CA ILE A 47 7.70 1.70 -16.66
C ILE A 47 6.73 0.64 -16.11
N VAL A 48 5.44 0.88 -16.25
CA VAL A 48 4.38 0.06 -15.62
C VAL A 48 4.32 -1.33 -16.25
N THR A 49 4.40 -1.43 -17.59
CA THR A 49 4.41 -2.72 -18.28
C THR A 49 5.70 -3.49 -18.01
N THR A 50 6.86 -2.83 -18.03
CA THR A 50 8.14 -3.49 -17.70
C THR A 50 8.17 -3.95 -16.24
N ALA A 51 7.64 -3.18 -15.29
CA ALA A 51 7.58 -3.58 -13.89
C ALA A 51 6.71 -4.83 -13.70
N GLU A 52 5.55 -4.90 -14.36
CA GLU A 52 4.70 -6.11 -14.30
C GLU A 52 5.39 -7.33 -14.92
N GLU A 53 6.03 -7.17 -16.09
CA GLU A 53 6.80 -8.21 -16.76
C GLU A 53 8.00 -8.67 -15.92
N ALA A 54 8.63 -7.75 -15.18
CA ALA A 54 9.70 -8.01 -14.24
C ALA A 54 9.27 -8.74 -12.97
N GLY A 55 7.96 -8.97 -12.77
CA GLY A 55 7.43 -9.69 -11.62
C GLY A 55 7.17 -8.82 -10.38
N PHE A 56 7.10 -7.50 -10.52
CA PHE A 56 6.67 -6.64 -9.42
C PHE A 56 5.22 -6.96 -9.06
N TYR A 57 5.01 -7.28 -7.79
CA TYR A 57 3.71 -7.66 -7.24
C TYR A 57 2.74 -6.49 -7.18
N SER A 58 3.25 -5.26 -6.99
CA SER A 58 2.41 -4.08 -6.78
C SER A 58 3.03 -2.80 -7.33
N LEU A 59 2.17 -1.87 -7.75
CA LEU A 59 2.53 -0.56 -8.29
C LEU A 59 1.84 0.52 -7.47
N TRP A 60 2.60 1.52 -7.07
CA TRP A 60 2.18 2.55 -6.14
C TRP A 60 2.52 3.94 -6.66
N VAL A 61 1.68 4.92 -6.29
CA VAL A 61 1.94 6.34 -6.46
C VAL A 61 1.73 7.08 -5.14
N MET A 62 2.34 8.25 -4.99
CA MET A 62 2.10 9.13 -3.85
C MET A 62 0.80 9.92 -4.05
N ASP A 63 0.15 10.33 -2.96
CA ASP A 63 -1.01 11.24 -3.00
C ASP A 63 -0.56 12.65 -2.67
N HIS A 64 0.16 13.26 -3.61
CA HIS A 64 0.68 14.62 -3.51
C HIS A 64 0.31 15.42 -4.76
N TYR A 65 0.07 16.73 -4.58
CA TYR A 65 -0.12 17.72 -5.64
C TYR A 65 1.15 18.54 -5.88
N TYR A 66 2.02 18.61 -4.85
CA TYR A 66 3.35 19.17 -4.90
C TYR A 66 4.39 18.06 -4.82
N GLN A 67 5.51 18.25 -5.51
CA GLN A 67 6.63 17.34 -5.35
C GLN A 67 7.32 17.58 -3.99
N ILE A 68 7.84 16.51 -3.39
CA ILE A 68 8.55 16.59 -2.11
C ILE A 68 9.99 17.07 -2.40
N LYS A 69 10.21 18.38 -2.21
CA LYS A 69 11.49 19.00 -2.44
C LYS A 69 12.59 18.36 -1.58
N GLY A 70 13.73 18.08 -2.22
CA GLY A 70 14.93 17.53 -1.56
C GLY A 70 14.86 16.03 -1.30
N LEU A 71 13.72 15.37 -1.55
CA LEU A 71 13.58 13.91 -1.44
C LEU A 71 13.45 13.26 -2.82
N PHE A 72 12.46 13.68 -3.62
CA PHE A 72 12.19 13.12 -4.94
C PHE A 72 12.16 14.17 -6.06
N GLY A 73 12.31 15.43 -5.73
CA GLY A 73 12.37 16.54 -6.66
C GLY A 73 13.30 17.66 -6.22
N GLU A 74 13.66 18.52 -7.15
CA GLU A 74 14.47 19.72 -6.91
C GLU A 74 13.62 20.87 -6.36
N THR A 75 12.36 20.93 -6.82
CA THR A 75 11.40 21.95 -6.42
C THR A 75 10.03 21.32 -6.14
N TYR A 76 9.19 22.03 -5.38
CA TYR A 76 7.80 21.61 -5.15
C TYR A 76 6.92 21.70 -6.43
N THR A 77 7.40 22.43 -7.47
CA THR A 77 6.73 22.57 -8.77
C THR A 77 7.15 21.52 -9.79
N ASP A 78 8.04 20.58 -9.43
CA ASP A 78 8.34 19.44 -10.31
C ASP A 78 7.06 18.62 -10.56
N PRO A 79 6.92 17.98 -11.75
CA PRO A 79 5.68 17.31 -12.14
C PRO A 79 5.18 16.30 -11.11
N MET A 80 3.92 16.46 -10.70
CA MET A 80 3.15 15.47 -9.93
C MET A 80 1.83 15.20 -10.65
N LEU A 81 1.41 13.95 -10.63
CA LEU A 81 0.13 13.50 -11.18
C LEU A 81 -0.83 13.14 -10.05
N GLU A 82 -2.13 13.41 -10.27
CA GLU A 82 -3.17 13.02 -9.33
C GLU A 82 -3.25 11.49 -9.21
N ALA A 83 -3.24 10.98 -7.99
CA ALA A 83 -2.98 9.59 -7.68
C ALA A 83 -3.99 8.61 -8.30
N TYR A 84 -5.28 8.81 -8.08
CA TYR A 84 -6.31 7.87 -8.55
C TYR A 84 -6.52 7.90 -10.05
N THR A 85 -6.39 9.07 -10.68
CA THR A 85 -6.38 9.19 -12.15
C THR A 85 -5.21 8.44 -12.76
N THR A 86 -4.03 8.53 -12.14
CA THR A 86 -2.83 7.80 -12.56
C THR A 86 -3.00 6.29 -12.39
N LEU A 87 -3.56 5.83 -11.26
CA LEU A 87 -3.84 4.41 -11.04
C LEU A 87 -4.91 3.86 -11.99
N GLY A 88 -5.90 4.68 -12.39
CA GLY A 88 -6.86 4.30 -13.43
C GLY A 88 -6.16 4.02 -14.77
N TYR A 89 -5.14 4.82 -15.12
CA TYR A 89 -4.31 4.55 -16.28
C TYR A 89 -3.50 3.27 -16.13
N PHE A 90 -2.91 3.01 -14.95
CA PHE A 90 -2.18 1.76 -14.68
C PHE A 90 -3.09 0.53 -14.75
N ALA A 91 -4.32 0.63 -14.24
CA ALA A 91 -5.29 -0.45 -14.31
C ALA A 91 -5.57 -0.93 -15.73
N GLY A 92 -5.61 0.01 -16.69
CA GLY A 92 -5.78 -0.31 -18.11
C GLY A 92 -4.51 -0.82 -18.82
N LEU A 93 -3.35 -0.80 -18.17
CA LEU A 93 -2.07 -1.24 -18.73
C LEU A 93 -1.57 -2.55 -18.14
N THR A 94 -2.16 -3.02 -17.03
CA THR A 94 -1.68 -4.17 -16.23
C THR A 94 -2.80 -5.18 -16.00
N GLU A 95 -2.39 -6.45 -15.84
CA GLU A 95 -3.32 -7.57 -15.62
C GLU A 95 -3.14 -8.25 -14.25
N LYS A 96 -1.95 -8.13 -13.63
CA LYS A 96 -1.56 -8.91 -12.45
C LYS A 96 -1.17 -8.03 -11.27
N ALA A 97 -0.41 -6.98 -11.50
CA ALA A 97 0.13 -6.14 -10.43
C ALA A 97 -1.00 -5.46 -9.63
N ARG A 98 -0.88 -5.52 -8.32
CA ARG A 98 -1.79 -4.78 -7.44
C ARG A 98 -1.52 -3.30 -7.50
N LEU A 99 -2.54 -2.49 -7.27
CA LEU A 99 -2.48 -1.03 -7.43
C LEU A 99 -2.88 -0.34 -6.14
N GLY A 100 -2.14 0.68 -5.75
CA GLY A 100 -2.46 1.44 -4.55
C GLY A 100 -1.84 2.83 -4.49
N VAL A 101 -2.42 3.65 -3.66
CA VAL A 101 -1.82 4.93 -3.24
C VAL A 101 -1.05 4.70 -1.95
N LEU A 102 0.17 5.20 -1.86
CA LEU A 102 1.00 5.05 -0.66
C LEU A 102 1.45 6.42 -0.12
N VAL A 103 0.62 7.07 0.74
CA VAL A 103 -0.75 6.71 1.11
C VAL A 103 -1.69 7.90 0.89
N THR A 104 -2.97 7.62 0.66
CA THR A 104 -4.01 8.66 0.51
C THR A 104 -4.09 9.52 1.78
N GLY A 105 -4.00 10.84 1.60
CA GLY A 105 -4.21 11.79 2.69
C GLY A 105 -5.70 12.03 2.96
N VAL A 106 -6.13 11.80 4.21
CA VAL A 106 -7.56 11.92 4.62
C VAL A 106 -8.20 13.28 4.39
N ILE A 107 -7.40 14.31 4.13
CA ILE A 107 -7.87 15.70 3.95
C ILE A 107 -8.12 16.07 2.49
N TYR A 108 -7.64 15.26 1.54
CA TYR A 108 -7.64 15.66 0.11
C TYR A 108 -8.94 15.36 -0.62
N ARG A 109 -9.76 14.43 -0.09
CA ARG A 109 -11.03 14.04 -0.74
C ARG A 109 -12.16 13.88 0.27
N HIS A 110 -13.37 14.15 -0.19
CA HIS A 110 -14.56 13.81 0.58
C HIS A 110 -14.64 12.29 0.79
N PRO A 111 -14.90 11.79 2.03
CA PRO A 111 -14.87 10.36 2.35
C PRO A 111 -15.68 9.46 1.41
N ALA A 112 -16.94 9.82 1.13
CA ALA A 112 -17.78 9.03 0.23
C ALA A 112 -17.26 9.00 -1.21
N VAL A 113 -16.67 10.12 -1.69
CA VAL A 113 -16.06 10.19 -3.02
C VAL A 113 -14.81 9.29 -3.08
N LEU A 114 -13.96 9.31 -2.05
CA LEU A 114 -12.80 8.44 -1.97
C LEU A 114 -13.21 6.95 -2.02
N MET A 115 -14.20 6.54 -1.24
CA MET A 115 -14.68 5.16 -1.26
C MET A 115 -15.21 4.75 -2.64
N LYS A 116 -15.87 5.67 -3.34
CA LYS A 116 -16.33 5.43 -4.72
C LYS A 116 -15.17 5.31 -5.71
N MET A 117 -14.14 6.13 -5.56
CA MET A 117 -12.94 6.06 -6.41
C MET A 117 -12.22 4.71 -6.22
N VAL A 118 -12.04 4.26 -4.97
CA VAL A 118 -11.41 2.98 -4.65
C VAL A 118 -12.24 1.82 -5.20
N SER A 119 -13.57 1.83 -5.02
CA SER A 119 -14.46 0.79 -5.58
C SER A 119 -14.41 0.75 -7.10
N THR A 120 -14.35 1.92 -7.75
CA THR A 120 -14.22 2.02 -9.20
C THR A 120 -12.88 1.46 -9.67
N LEU A 121 -11.78 1.84 -9.04
CA LEU A 121 -10.44 1.35 -9.37
C LEU A 121 -10.37 -0.19 -9.18
N ASP A 122 -11.00 -0.71 -8.13
CA ASP A 122 -11.04 -2.16 -7.88
C ASP A 122 -11.73 -2.91 -9.00
N ILE A 123 -12.84 -2.40 -9.50
CA ILE A 123 -13.56 -2.97 -10.65
C ILE A 123 -12.72 -2.90 -11.93
N LEU A 124 -12.15 -1.72 -12.23
CA LEU A 124 -11.38 -1.50 -13.45
C LEU A 124 -10.06 -2.28 -13.46
N SER A 125 -9.52 -2.58 -12.30
CA SER A 125 -8.31 -3.39 -12.15
C SER A 125 -8.59 -4.89 -12.00
N GLY A 126 -9.86 -5.34 -11.99
CA GLY A 126 -10.17 -6.75 -11.79
C GLY A 126 -9.93 -7.25 -10.35
N GLY A 127 -10.12 -6.39 -9.33
CA GLY A 127 -9.99 -6.77 -7.92
C GLY A 127 -8.56 -6.68 -7.39
N ARG A 128 -7.73 -5.78 -7.92
CA ARG A 128 -6.31 -5.64 -7.57
C ARG A 128 -5.98 -4.42 -6.70
N THR A 129 -6.98 -3.74 -6.16
CA THR A 129 -6.77 -2.45 -5.48
C THR A 129 -6.47 -2.58 -4.00
N TYR A 130 -5.55 -1.73 -3.51
CA TYR A 130 -5.39 -1.38 -2.11
C TYR A 130 -5.93 0.04 -1.85
N LEU A 131 -6.66 0.21 -0.73
CA LEU A 131 -6.83 1.51 -0.11
C LEU A 131 -5.65 1.75 0.83
N GLY A 132 -4.58 2.36 0.34
CA GLY A 132 -3.54 2.89 1.22
C GLY A 132 -3.96 4.25 1.75
N ILE A 133 -3.98 4.45 3.08
CA ILE A 133 -4.53 5.64 3.72
C ILE A 133 -3.73 6.07 4.94
N GLY A 134 -3.69 7.38 5.21
CA GLY A 134 -2.98 7.97 6.34
C GLY A 134 -3.53 9.35 6.72
N ALA A 135 -3.06 9.88 7.86
CA ALA A 135 -3.58 11.12 8.43
C ALA A 135 -3.13 12.40 7.71
N ALA A 136 -2.42 12.32 6.59
CA ALA A 136 -1.72 13.41 5.89
C ALA A 136 -0.61 14.05 6.76
N TRP A 137 0.35 14.71 6.11
CA TRP A 137 1.50 15.30 6.81
C TRP A 137 2.03 16.59 6.14
N TYR A 138 1.80 16.78 4.83
CA TYR A 138 2.40 17.87 4.07
C TYR A 138 1.51 19.12 4.11
N GLU A 139 1.72 19.92 5.17
CA GLU A 139 0.91 21.11 5.47
C GLU A 139 1.01 22.18 4.39
N ASP A 140 2.22 22.46 3.89
CA ASP A 140 2.45 23.50 2.87
C ASP A 140 1.71 23.21 1.58
N GLU A 141 1.67 21.96 1.16
CA GLU A 141 0.91 21.50 -0.01
C GLU A 141 -0.59 21.74 0.19
N ALA A 142 -1.14 21.32 1.33
CA ALA A 142 -2.56 21.51 1.61
C ALA A 142 -2.93 22.99 1.61
N LYS A 143 -2.19 23.83 2.33
CA LYS A 143 -2.41 25.28 2.39
C LYS A 143 -2.23 25.94 1.04
N GLY A 144 -1.20 25.56 0.28
CA GLY A 144 -0.94 26.11 -1.05
C GLY A 144 -2.07 25.84 -2.04
N ASN A 145 -2.78 24.74 -1.88
CA ASN A 145 -3.95 24.37 -2.69
C ASN A 145 -5.29 24.83 -2.08
N GLY A 146 -5.27 25.59 -0.98
CA GLY A 146 -6.51 26.04 -0.31
C GLY A 146 -7.27 24.92 0.40
N ILE A 147 -6.61 23.77 0.65
CA ILE A 147 -7.20 22.63 1.35
C ILE A 147 -7.06 22.86 2.86
N PRO A 148 -8.15 22.76 3.63
CA PRO A 148 -8.06 22.89 5.09
C PRO A 148 -7.08 21.88 5.69
N TYR A 149 -6.20 22.34 6.57
CA TYR A 149 -5.25 21.51 7.29
C TYR A 149 -5.54 21.55 8.79
N PRO A 150 -6.41 20.66 9.28
CA PRO A 150 -6.81 20.63 10.69
C PRO A 150 -5.69 20.09 11.60
N SER A 151 -5.93 20.17 12.90
CA SER A 151 -4.99 19.65 13.90
C SER A 151 -4.68 18.16 13.68
N THR A 152 -3.53 17.72 14.16
CA THR A 152 -3.15 16.29 14.09
C THR A 152 -4.21 15.39 14.73
N SER A 153 -4.82 15.80 15.86
CA SER A 153 -5.89 15.01 16.48
C SER A 153 -7.09 14.85 15.55
N GLU A 154 -7.54 15.95 14.96
CA GLU A 154 -8.68 15.94 14.05
C GLU A 154 -8.41 15.12 12.78
N ARG A 155 -7.20 15.19 12.22
CA ARG A 155 -6.82 14.35 11.07
C ARG A 155 -6.88 12.86 11.40
N PHE A 156 -6.48 12.45 12.61
CA PHE A 156 -6.62 11.06 13.05
C PHE A 156 -8.07 10.66 13.29
N GLU A 157 -8.92 11.55 13.78
CA GLU A 157 -10.36 11.31 13.92
C GLU A 157 -11.03 11.15 12.54
N LYS A 158 -10.66 11.99 11.58
CA LYS A 158 -11.10 11.85 10.17
C LYS A 158 -10.61 10.54 9.54
N LEU A 159 -9.39 10.10 9.86
CA LEU A 159 -8.88 8.80 9.41
C LEU A 159 -9.74 7.67 9.96
N GLU A 160 -10.07 7.70 11.24
CA GLU A 160 -10.89 6.67 11.86
C GLU A 160 -12.33 6.64 11.29
N ASP A 161 -12.94 7.82 11.05
CA ASP A 161 -14.24 7.90 10.36
C ASP A 161 -14.19 7.27 8.96
N GLN A 162 -13.13 7.55 8.18
CA GLN A 162 -12.98 6.99 6.83
C GLN A 162 -12.76 5.46 6.85
N LEU A 163 -12.03 4.94 7.82
CA LEU A 163 -11.84 3.49 7.99
C LEU A 163 -13.15 2.78 8.37
N LYS A 164 -13.92 3.37 9.29
CA LYS A 164 -15.26 2.87 9.67
C LYS A 164 -16.23 2.92 8.48
N LEU A 165 -16.22 4.04 7.74
CA LEU A 165 -17.04 4.18 6.53
C LEU A 165 -16.69 3.11 5.49
N ALA A 166 -15.40 2.88 5.22
CA ALA A 166 -14.94 1.87 4.27
C ALA A 166 -15.50 0.48 4.63
N LYS A 167 -15.33 0.07 5.89
CA LYS A 167 -15.87 -1.22 6.38
C LYS A 167 -17.38 -1.31 6.25
N ALA A 168 -18.13 -0.27 6.63
CA ALA A 168 -19.58 -0.24 6.57
C ALA A 168 -20.09 -0.27 5.11
N LEU A 169 -19.51 0.57 4.25
CA LEU A 169 -19.95 0.70 2.86
C LEU A 169 -19.67 -0.55 2.03
N TRP A 170 -18.51 -1.18 2.24
CA TRP A 170 -18.15 -2.38 1.48
C TRP A 170 -18.82 -3.66 1.98
N ALA A 171 -19.45 -3.61 3.16
CA ALA A 171 -20.27 -4.73 3.67
C ALA A 171 -21.64 -4.85 2.96
N GLY A 172 -22.16 -3.77 2.35
CA GLY A 172 -23.50 -3.73 1.75
C GLY A 172 -23.56 -2.92 0.45
N ASP A 173 -24.79 -2.78 -0.08
CA ASP A 173 -25.05 -1.96 -1.30
C ASP A 173 -25.33 -0.50 -0.93
N GLU A 174 -25.85 -0.28 0.24
CA GLU A 174 -26.18 1.02 0.79
C GLU A 174 -25.89 1.06 2.28
N THR A 175 -25.45 2.18 2.81
CA THR A 175 -25.27 2.41 4.23
C THR A 175 -25.59 3.85 4.60
N SER A 176 -26.11 4.06 5.81
CA SER A 176 -26.01 5.32 6.51
C SER A 176 -24.71 5.35 7.33
N PHE A 177 -24.14 6.51 7.50
CA PHE A 177 -22.92 6.67 8.29
C PHE A 177 -23.02 7.90 9.18
N GLU A 178 -22.71 7.72 10.45
CA GLU A 178 -22.63 8.76 11.46
C GLU A 178 -21.26 8.68 12.12
N GLY A 179 -20.35 9.58 11.75
CA GLY A 179 -19.01 9.71 12.29
C GLY A 179 -18.83 11.04 13.03
N LYS A 180 -17.63 11.27 13.54
CA LYS A 180 -17.31 12.51 14.27
C LYS A 180 -17.17 13.72 13.35
N HIS A 181 -16.64 13.53 12.14
CA HIS A 181 -16.32 14.57 11.18
C HIS A 181 -17.03 14.42 9.83
N PHE A 182 -17.79 13.35 9.67
CA PHE A 182 -18.53 13.08 8.45
C PHE A 182 -19.77 12.25 8.76
N SER A 183 -20.91 12.68 8.21
CA SER A 183 -22.17 11.95 8.30
C SER A 183 -22.89 11.98 6.95
N ALA A 184 -23.56 10.88 6.62
CA ALA A 184 -24.39 10.79 5.45
C ALA A 184 -25.59 9.85 5.68
N PRO A 185 -26.83 10.25 5.30
CA PRO A 185 -28.02 9.45 5.54
C PRO A 185 -28.10 8.21 4.64
N ALA A 186 -27.54 8.28 3.44
CA ALA A 186 -27.52 7.15 2.50
C ALA A 186 -26.31 7.30 1.54
N ILE A 187 -25.47 6.28 1.51
CA ILE A 187 -24.34 6.17 0.58
C ILE A 187 -24.49 4.86 -0.17
N THR A 188 -24.60 4.92 -1.49
CA THR A 188 -24.73 3.74 -2.34
C THR A 188 -23.36 3.21 -2.74
N ASN A 189 -23.21 1.88 -2.77
CA ASN A 189 -22.01 1.16 -3.24
C ASN A 189 -22.33 0.27 -4.44
N ASN A 190 -22.94 0.85 -5.45
CA ASN A 190 -23.26 0.18 -6.70
C ASN A 190 -22.51 0.84 -7.87
N PRO A 191 -21.70 0.07 -8.67
CA PRO A 191 -21.36 -1.33 -8.46
C PRO A 191 -20.44 -1.54 -7.23
N ARG A 192 -20.53 -2.71 -6.58
CA ARG A 192 -19.63 -3.12 -5.51
C ARG A 192 -18.22 -3.42 -6.03
N PRO A 193 -17.17 -3.27 -5.20
CA PRO A 193 -15.84 -3.77 -5.54
C PRO A 193 -15.88 -5.26 -5.90
N LEU A 194 -14.90 -5.72 -6.67
CA LEU A 194 -14.71 -7.15 -6.97
C LEU A 194 -13.99 -7.89 -5.85
N SER A 195 -13.07 -7.21 -5.15
CA SER A 195 -12.31 -7.76 -4.02
C SER A 195 -13.23 -8.26 -2.89
N ARG A 196 -12.89 -9.40 -2.30
CA ARG A 196 -13.62 -9.98 -1.16
C ARG A 196 -12.69 -10.19 0.04
N PRO A 197 -13.11 -9.86 1.24
CA PRO A 197 -14.40 -9.22 1.61
C PRO A 197 -14.51 -7.76 1.12
N HIS A 198 -13.41 -7.09 0.84
CA HIS A 198 -13.31 -5.69 0.36
C HIS A 198 -11.91 -5.43 -0.24
N PRO A 199 -11.68 -4.31 -0.95
CA PRO A 199 -10.33 -3.86 -1.29
C PRO A 199 -9.45 -3.80 -0.04
N ARG A 200 -8.21 -4.29 -0.13
CA ARG A 200 -7.31 -4.36 1.04
C ARG A 200 -7.03 -2.96 1.59
N ILE A 201 -7.17 -2.80 2.89
CA ILE A 201 -6.89 -1.55 3.60
C ILE A 201 -5.46 -1.59 4.13
N MET A 202 -4.62 -0.64 3.69
CA MET A 202 -3.27 -0.44 4.21
C MET A 202 -3.21 0.89 4.94
N ILE A 203 -2.66 0.90 6.16
CA ILE A 203 -2.42 2.14 6.90
C ILE A 203 -0.92 2.38 6.97
N GLY A 204 -0.47 3.58 6.54
CA GLY A 204 0.92 4.00 6.59
C GLY A 204 1.26 4.81 7.83
N GLY A 205 2.47 4.59 8.35
CA GLY A 205 3.03 5.33 9.48
C GLY A 205 3.26 4.49 10.73
N THR A 206 3.96 5.08 11.71
CA THR A 206 4.54 4.39 12.88
C THR A 206 4.14 4.99 14.22
N GLY A 207 3.12 5.86 14.27
CA GLY A 207 2.63 6.45 15.51
C GLY A 207 2.07 5.39 16.47
N PRO A 208 2.73 5.10 17.63
CA PRO A 208 2.47 3.90 18.43
C PRO A 208 1.06 3.83 19.02
N ASN A 209 0.49 4.99 19.39
CA ASN A 209 -0.78 5.04 20.12
C ASN A 209 -2.01 5.22 19.22
N LYS A 210 -1.87 5.83 18.03
CA LYS A 210 -2.98 6.09 17.11
C LYS A 210 -2.85 5.26 15.85
N THR A 211 -1.77 5.45 15.07
CA THR A 211 -1.60 4.76 13.78
C THR A 211 -1.57 3.24 13.95
N LEU A 212 -0.69 2.73 14.82
CA LEU A 212 -0.49 1.28 14.97
C LEU A 212 -1.68 0.60 15.66
N ARG A 213 -2.42 1.33 16.53
CA ARG A 213 -3.72 0.86 17.03
C ARG A 213 -4.73 0.70 15.90
N MET A 214 -4.85 1.71 15.02
CA MET A 214 -5.78 1.64 13.88
C MET A 214 -5.37 0.54 12.88
N VAL A 215 -4.08 0.28 12.70
CA VAL A 215 -3.61 -0.89 11.94
C VAL A 215 -4.20 -2.16 12.53
N ALA A 216 -4.03 -2.38 13.83
CA ALA A 216 -4.53 -3.57 14.51
C ALA A 216 -6.06 -3.70 14.48
N GLU A 217 -6.79 -2.58 14.44
CA GLU A 217 -8.25 -2.58 14.49
C GLU A 217 -8.91 -2.67 13.11
N TYR A 218 -8.37 -1.99 12.09
CA TYR A 218 -9.06 -1.80 10.80
C TYR A 218 -8.32 -2.36 9.59
N ALA A 219 -6.97 -2.45 9.61
CA ALA A 219 -6.20 -2.66 8.40
C ALA A 219 -5.95 -4.13 8.06
N ASP A 220 -5.82 -4.44 6.77
CA ASP A 220 -5.31 -5.72 6.27
C ASP A 220 -3.79 -5.71 6.10
N ALA A 221 -3.19 -4.49 6.03
CA ALA A 221 -1.76 -4.29 5.90
C ALA A 221 -1.30 -3.05 6.67
N CYS A 222 -0.06 -3.08 7.17
CA CYS A 222 0.66 -1.89 7.62
C CYS A 222 1.74 -1.51 6.60
N ASN A 223 2.13 -0.23 6.56
CA ASN A 223 3.34 0.19 5.86
C ASN A 223 4.26 0.96 6.81
N ILE A 224 5.47 0.44 6.99
CA ILE A 224 6.51 1.00 7.85
C ILE A 224 7.70 1.34 6.97
N ALA A 225 8.15 2.60 6.99
CA ALA A 225 9.34 3.01 6.24
C ALA A 225 10.63 2.66 6.99
N ASP A 226 11.70 2.34 6.25
CA ASP A 226 13.00 1.98 6.80
C ASP A 226 13.87 3.18 7.22
N TRP A 227 13.42 4.40 7.01
CA TRP A 227 14.20 5.64 7.22
C TRP A 227 14.70 5.87 8.64
N ASN A 228 14.02 5.28 9.63
CA ASN A 228 14.38 5.38 11.04
C ASN A 228 15.16 4.15 11.55
N GLY A 229 15.57 3.26 10.64
CA GLY A 229 16.35 2.07 10.94
C GLY A 229 15.53 0.88 11.46
N THR A 230 16.18 -0.28 11.48
CA THR A 230 15.54 -1.57 11.77
C THR A 230 15.04 -1.69 13.21
N GLU A 231 15.70 -1.05 14.18
CA GLU A 231 15.21 -1.02 15.56
C GLU A 231 13.82 -0.35 15.67
N HIS A 232 13.63 0.79 14.99
CA HIS A 232 12.34 1.46 14.94
C HIS A 232 11.28 0.63 14.21
N MET A 233 11.66 -0.06 13.14
CA MET A 233 10.77 -0.97 12.42
C MET A 233 10.32 -2.12 13.32
N GLN A 234 11.26 -2.78 14.03
CA GLN A 234 10.93 -3.86 14.96
C GLN A 234 9.99 -3.39 16.07
N LYS A 235 10.31 -2.26 16.70
CA LYS A 235 9.43 -1.66 17.72
C LYS A 235 8.03 -1.40 17.19
N SER A 236 7.90 -0.93 15.95
CA SER A 236 6.59 -0.69 15.32
C SER A 236 5.82 -2.00 15.12
N LEU A 237 6.47 -3.09 14.71
CA LEU A 237 5.87 -4.41 14.61
C LEU A 237 5.41 -4.96 15.96
N ASP A 238 6.24 -4.78 17.01
CA ASP A 238 5.89 -5.18 18.37
C ASP A 238 4.69 -4.40 18.92
N ASP A 239 4.60 -3.09 18.61
CA ASP A 239 3.44 -2.28 18.98
C ASP A 239 2.16 -2.73 18.25
N ILE A 240 2.22 -3.07 16.96
CA ILE A 240 1.07 -3.65 16.23
C ILE A 240 0.65 -4.96 16.88
N LYS A 241 1.61 -5.85 17.17
CA LYS A 241 1.33 -7.14 17.82
C LYS A 241 0.65 -6.93 19.16
N ARG A 242 1.17 -6.05 20.01
CA ARG A 242 0.57 -5.69 21.30
C ARG A 242 -0.87 -5.18 21.16
N HIS A 243 -1.16 -4.33 20.17
CA HIS A 243 -2.52 -3.86 19.91
C HIS A 243 -3.43 -4.99 19.40
N CYS A 244 -2.92 -5.89 18.56
CA CYS A 244 -3.66 -7.07 18.13
C CYS A 244 -4.02 -7.98 19.33
N ASP A 245 -3.05 -8.24 20.23
CA ASP A 245 -3.26 -9.04 21.44
C ASP A 245 -4.37 -8.45 22.33
N VAL A 246 -4.38 -7.11 22.51
CA VAL A 246 -5.42 -6.40 23.27
C VAL A 246 -6.80 -6.53 22.63
N LEU A 247 -6.87 -6.54 21.29
CA LEU A 247 -8.12 -6.65 20.52
C LEU A 247 -8.56 -8.10 20.30
N GLY A 248 -7.76 -9.09 20.69
CA GLY A 248 -8.02 -10.51 20.39
C GLY A 248 -7.94 -10.83 18.90
N ARG A 249 -7.20 -10.03 18.12
CA ARG A 249 -7.00 -10.23 16.68
C ARG A 249 -5.70 -10.99 16.42
N ASP A 250 -5.75 -11.97 15.53
CA ASP A 250 -4.54 -12.65 15.08
C ASP A 250 -3.62 -11.66 14.32
N TYR A 251 -2.43 -11.43 14.85
CA TYR A 251 -1.39 -10.59 14.24
C TYR A 251 -0.95 -11.07 12.85
N ALA A 252 -1.07 -12.38 12.57
CA ALA A 252 -0.72 -12.95 11.27
C ALA A 252 -1.65 -12.43 10.14
N LEU A 253 -2.85 -11.98 10.47
CA LEU A 253 -3.79 -11.39 9.51
C LEU A 253 -3.39 -10.00 9.02
N VAL A 254 -2.39 -9.36 9.64
CA VAL A 254 -1.84 -8.08 9.19
C VAL A 254 -0.65 -8.34 8.28
N GLU A 255 -0.75 -8.01 6.99
CA GLU A 255 0.39 -8.00 6.06
C GLU A 255 1.39 -6.93 6.48
N LYS A 256 2.66 -7.30 6.63
CA LYS A 256 3.72 -6.39 7.03
C LYS A 256 4.42 -5.90 5.76
N THR A 257 4.22 -4.62 5.42
CA THR A 257 4.88 -4.01 4.26
C THR A 257 5.88 -2.95 4.68
N CYS A 258 6.99 -2.86 3.95
CA CYS A 258 8.02 -1.85 4.16
C CYS A 258 8.09 -0.91 2.94
N LEU A 259 8.27 0.40 3.20
CA LEU A 259 8.67 1.36 2.19
C LEU A 259 10.17 1.60 2.32
N SER A 260 10.92 1.32 1.26
CA SER A 260 12.36 1.55 1.14
C SER A 260 12.68 2.37 -0.11
N THR A 261 13.92 2.82 -0.25
CA THR A 261 14.39 3.51 -1.46
C THR A 261 15.57 2.75 -2.04
N VAL A 262 15.64 2.65 -3.37
CA VAL A 262 16.74 2.00 -4.07
C VAL A 262 17.23 2.85 -5.23
N HIS A 263 18.56 2.96 -5.35
CA HIS A 263 19.28 3.68 -6.40
C HIS A 263 20.35 2.78 -7.03
N LEU A 264 19.95 1.83 -7.87
CA LEU A 264 20.86 0.86 -8.49
C LEU A 264 21.88 1.50 -9.45
N SER A 265 21.60 2.70 -9.94
CA SER A 265 22.52 3.40 -10.82
C SER A 265 23.64 4.15 -10.09
N ASP A 266 23.59 4.25 -8.75
CA ASP A 266 24.46 5.17 -8.01
C ASP A 266 24.91 4.64 -6.64
N LYS A 267 23.97 4.24 -5.76
CA LYS A 267 24.25 3.99 -4.35
C LYS A 267 24.12 2.53 -3.93
N ASP A 268 23.21 1.80 -4.55
CA ASP A 268 22.90 0.43 -4.20
C ASP A 268 23.50 -0.55 -5.19
N THR A 269 23.96 -1.71 -4.68
CA THR A 269 24.30 -2.88 -5.49
C THR A 269 23.17 -3.92 -5.37
N VAL A 270 23.11 -4.85 -6.31
CA VAL A 270 22.18 -5.98 -6.26
C VAL A 270 22.31 -6.74 -4.94
N ASP A 271 23.56 -7.03 -4.52
CA ASP A 271 23.83 -7.74 -3.26
C ASP A 271 23.36 -6.97 -2.04
N SER A 272 23.50 -5.63 -2.02
CA SER A 272 23.00 -4.80 -0.92
C SER A 272 21.47 -4.83 -0.83
N VAL A 273 20.78 -4.81 -1.97
CA VAL A 273 19.32 -4.91 -2.04
C VAL A 273 18.84 -6.29 -1.57
N ILE A 274 19.46 -7.36 -2.04
CA ILE A 274 19.12 -8.74 -1.61
C ILE A 274 19.37 -8.92 -0.12
N SER A 275 20.47 -8.40 0.42
CA SER A 275 20.79 -8.48 1.86
C SER A 275 19.74 -7.76 2.69
N ARG A 276 19.30 -6.56 2.26
CA ARG A 276 18.22 -5.79 2.89
C ARG A 276 16.88 -6.52 2.88
N LEU A 277 16.52 -7.15 1.75
CA LEU A 277 15.31 -7.95 1.64
C LEU A 277 15.33 -9.17 2.58
N LYS A 278 16.48 -9.84 2.72
CA LYS A 278 16.66 -10.95 3.68
C LYS A 278 16.52 -10.49 5.13
N GLU A 279 17.10 -9.33 5.48
CA GLU A 279 16.96 -8.74 6.81
C GLU A 279 15.48 -8.44 7.11
N PHE A 280 14.77 -7.79 6.19
CA PHE A 280 13.34 -7.47 6.37
C PHE A 280 12.47 -8.73 6.45
N SER A 281 12.77 -9.76 5.65
CA SER A 281 12.10 -11.07 5.76
C SER A 281 12.31 -11.68 7.14
N GLY A 282 13.53 -11.62 7.67
CA GLY A 282 13.85 -12.09 9.03
C GLY A 282 13.10 -11.37 10.15
N MET A 283 12.68 -10.12 9.92
CA MET A 283 11.83 -9.34 10.82
C MET A 283 10.33 -9.66 10.64
N GLY A 284 9.95 -10.40 9.59
CA GLY A 284 8.56 -10.77 9.29
C GLY A 284 7.86 -9.88 8.27
N PHE A 285 8.57 -8.98 7.58
CA PHE A 285 8.02 -8.30 6.42
C PHE A 285 7.88 -9.29 5.26
N THR A 286 6.75 -9.20 4.56
CA THR A 286 6.43 -10.06 3.42
C THR A 286 6.31 -9.31 2.11
N HIS A 287 6.35 -7.97 2.16
CA HIS A 287 6.20 -7.11 0.98
C HIS A 287 7.03 -5.84 1.16
N VAL A 288 8.01 -5.64 0.29
CA VAL A 288 8.84 -4.42 0.26
C VAL A 288 8.53 -3.60 -0.97
N ILE A 289 8.12 -2.35 -0.77
CA ILE A 289 7.78 -1.39 -1.81
C ILE A 289 8.96 -0.44 -1.96
N PHE A 290 9.56 -0.41 -3.14
CA PHE A 290 10.71 0.46 -3.40
C PHE A 290 10.32 1.75 -4.10
N ASN A 291 10.72 2.88 -3.53
CA ASN A 291 10.91 4.10 -4.29
C ASN A 291 12.10 3.93 -5.24
N MET A 292 11.89 4.15 -6.54
CA MET A 292 12.95 4.14 -7.54
C MET A 292 12.97 5.47 -8.30
N PRO A 293 13.69 6.49 -7.83
CA PRO A 293 13.70 7.81 -8.49
C PRO A 293 14.20 7.78 -9.93
N ASP A 294 15.06 6.82 -10.29
CA ASP A 294 15.65 6.64 -11.61
C ASP A 294 14.94 5.56 -12.47
N VAL A 295 13.74 5.11 -12.06
CA VAL A 295 12.96 4.07 -12.76
C VAL A 295 12.68 4.39 -14.24
N TYR A 296 12.68 5.68 -14.61
CA TYR A 296 12.51 6.11 -16.00
C TYR A 296 13.63 5.61 -16.94
N LYS A 297 14.77 5.17 -16.39
CA LYS A 297 15.87 4.56 -17.16
C LYS A 297 15.58 3.12 -17.56
N ILE A 298 14.57 2.48 -16.99
CA ILE A 298 14.16 1.10 -17.20
C ILE A 298 15.16 0.04 -16.69
N THR A 299 16.45 0.24 -16.90
CA THR A 299 17.52 -0.67 -16.46
C THR A 299 17.36 -1.16 -15.00
N PRO A 300 16.96 -0.32 -14.00
CA PRO A 300 16.69 -0.82 -12.66
C PRO A 300 15.63 -1.92 -12.60
N LEU A 301 14.56 -1.83 -13.39
CA LEU A 301 13.51 -2.85 -13.45
C LEU A 301 14.03 -4.15 -14.09
N GLU A 302 14.80 -4.03 -15.17
CA GLU A 302 15.44 -5.20 -15.83
C GLU A 302 16.42 -5.91 -14.89
N THR A 303 17.18 -5.15 -14.08
CA THR A 303 18.08 -5.71 -13.06
C THR A 303 17.29 -6.44 -11.98
N PHE A 304 16.19 -5.86 -11.49
CA PHE A 304 15.29 -6.55 -10.55
C PHE A 304 14.75 -7.85 -11.12
N ALA A 305 14.29 -7.86 -12.37
CA ALA A 305 13.77 -9.05 -13.04
C ALA A 305 14.79 -10.19 -13.11
N LYS A 306 16.05 -9.85 -13.44
CA LYS A 306 17.11 -10.84 -13.69
C LYS A 306 17.78 -11.35 -12.41
N GLU A 307 17.95 -10.48 -11.42
CA GLU A 307 18.87 -10.74 -10.31
C GLU A 307 18.18 -10.68 -8.93
N VAL A 308 17.29 -9.70 -8.69
CA VAL A 308 16.71 -9.52 -7.35
C VAL A 308 15.50 -10.43 -7.14
N VAL A 309 14.52 -10.37 -8.04
CA VAL A 309 13.27 -11.17 -7.89
C VAL A 309 13.55 -12.66 -7.77
N PRO A 310 14.41 -13.29 -8.61
CA PRO A 310 14.72 -14.71 -8.47
C PRO A 310 15.47 -15.04 -7.17
N ALA A 311 16.34 -14.15 -6.68
CA ALA A 311 17.15 -14.38 -5.49
C ALA A 311 16.37 -14.32 -4.17
N VAL A 312 15.17 -13.74 -4.19
CA VAL A 312 14.30 -13.61 -3.00
C VAL A 312 13.00 -14.43 -3.11
N ALA A 313 12.85 -15.16 -4.21
CA ALA A 313 11.76 -16.13 -4.35
C ALA A 313 11.96 -17.24 -3.30
N GLY A 314 11.00 -17.35 -2.36
CA GLY A 314 11.08 -18.33 -1.27
C GLY A 314 11.68 -17.82 0.05
N LEU A 315 11.91 -16.49 0.21
CA LEU A 315 12.24 -15.86 1.50
C LEU A 315 11.01 -15.75 2.39
#